data_f143e17c9755dc0c5a15435aab1a6f48
#
_entry.id   f143e17c9755dc0c5a15435aab1a6f48
#
_cell.length_a   1.000
_cell.length_b   1.000
_cell.length_c   1.000
_cell.angle_alpha   90.00
_cell.angle_beta   90.00
_cell.angle_gamma   90.00
#
_symmetry.space_group_name_H-M   'P 1'
#
loop_
_entity.id
_entity.type
_entity.pdbx_description
1 polymer ?
#
loop_
_entity_poly.entity_id
_entity_poly.type
_entity_poly.pdbx_seq_one_letter_code
_entity_poly.pdbx_strand_id
1 'polypeptide(L)'
;MQKINLKEIYDSANKHYSNKDFEKAKELYLTILKQAPEHPETNNNLGLTYRNLNQIEDAINCFKIALKSNGNYVIALNNLAKCQQEVNLISESIENFEKSLRLDPNKKKTFEEYASTLFKANDHKKALEYLDKSVGTINFNHEKVSIS
;
A
#
# COMPACT_ATOMS: atom_id res chain seq x y z
N MET A 1 1.18 23.28 -31.78
CA MET A 1 1.63 22.51 -30.60
C MET A 1 0.66 21.35 -30.39
N GLN A 2 1.16 20.12 -30.45
CA GLN A 2 0.34 18.97 -30.06
C GLN A 2 0.04 19.08 -28.55
N LYS A 3 -1.24 19.04 -28.20
CA LYS A 3 -1.67 19.00 -26.81
C LYS A 3 -1.26 17.65 -26.24
N ILE A 4 -0.33 17.63 -25.28
CA ILE A 4 0.12 16.39 -24.65
C ILE A 4 -1.09 15.77 -23.94
N ASN A 5 -1.47 14.57 -24.38
CA ASN A 5 -2.56 13.82 -23.74
C ASN A 5 -2.03 13.05 -22.55
N LEU A 6 -2.15 13.64 -21.36
CA LEU A 6 -1.69 13.02 -20.10
C LEU A 6 -2.31 11.65 -19.83
N LYS A 7 -3.56 11.44 -20.32
CA LYS A 7 -4.22 10.15 -20.17
C LYS A 7 -3.51 9.05 -20.97
N GLU A 8 -3.15 9.34 -22.23
CA GLU A 8 -2.41 8.37 -23.06
C GLU A 8 -1.05 8.04 -22.45
N ILE A 9 -0.35 9.03 -21.88
CA ILE A 9 0.93 8.79 -21.19
C ILE A 9 0.70 7.93 -19.95
N TYR A 10 -0.35 8.19 -19.18
CA TYR A 10 -0.70 7.41 -17.99
C TYR A 10 -1.02 5.94 -18.33
N ASP A 11 -1.82 5.72 -19.38
CA ASP A 11 -2.16 4.37 -19.84
C ASP A 11 -0.91 3.62 -20.35
N SER A 12 -0.02 4.32 -21.05
CA SER A 12 1.28 3.78 -21.48
C SER A 12 2.18 3.43 -20.30
N ALA A 13 2.26 4.31 -19.30
CA ALA A 13 3.03 4.06 -18.08
C ALA A 13 2.54 2.81 -17.33
N ASN A 14 1.22 2.67 -17.18
CA ASN A 14 0.61 1.50 -16.56
C ASN A 14 0.89 0.21 -17.34
N LYS A 15 0.90 0.27 -18.67
CA LYS A 15 1.27 -0.87 -19.52
C LYS A 15 2.73 -1.30 -19.32
N HIS A 16 3.66 -0.35 -19.30
CA HIS A 16 5.08 -0.63 -19.01
C HIS A 16 5.25 -1.21 -17.60
N TYR A 17 4.56 -0.64 -16.61
CA TYR A 17 4.56 -1.20 -15.24
C TYR A 17 4.08 -2.65 -15.21
N SER A 18 2.96 -2.97 -15.87
CA SER A 18 2.42 -4.33 -15.94
C SER A 18 3.36 -5.31 -16.65
N ASN A 19 4.14 -4.84 -17.62
CA ASN A 19 5.16 -5.60 -18.33
C ASN A 19 6.49 -5.67 -17.56
N LYS A 20 6.55 -5.14 -16.31
CA LYS A 20 7.75 -5.05 -15.44
C LYS A 20 8.88 -4.19 -16.05
N ASP A 21 8.58 -3.34 -17.01
CA ASP A 21 9.48 -2.33 -17.54
C ASP A 21 9.41 -1.07 -16.66
N PHE A 22 9.97 -1.20 -15.43
CA PHE A 22 9.82 -0.20 -14.39
C PHE A 22 10.57 1.10 -14.69
N GLU A 23 11.71 1.04 -15.39
CA GLU A 23 12.45 2.26 -15.77
C GLU A 23 11.62 3.09 -16.76
N LYS A 24 11.01 2.46 -17.75
CA LYS A 24 10.16 3.18 -18.70
C LYS A 24 8.87 3.70 -18.05
N ALA A 25 8.25 2.91 -17.19
CA ALA A 25 7.10 3.35 -16.43
C ALA A 25 7.44 4.59 -15.58
N LYS A 26 8.59 4.59 -14.89
CA LYS A 26 9.09 5.71 -14.11
C LYS A 26 9.21 7.00 -14.93
N GLU A 27 9.88 6.93 -16.08
CA GLU A 27 10.03 8.08 -16.99
C GLU A 27 8.68 8.69 -17.37
N LEU A 28 7.70 7.84 -17.72
CA LEU A 28 6.38 8.28 -18.15
C LEU A 28 5.58 8.90 -16.99
N TYR A 29 5.59 8.30 -15.79
CA TYR A 29 4.96 8.90 -14.63
C TYR A 29 5.59 10.26 -14.26
N LEU A 30 6.92 10.36 -14.29
CA LEU A 30 7.61 11.62 -14.04
C LEU A 30 7.23 12.70 -15.07
N THR A 31 7.01 12.31 -16.33
CA THR A 31 6.53 13.24 -17.38
C THR A 31 5.15 13.79 -17.03
N ILE A 32 4.24 12.97 -16.52
CA ILE A 32 2.92 13.44 -16.05
C ILE A 32 3.07 14.41 -14.88
N LEU A 33 3.92 14.07 -13.89
CA LEU A 33 4.09 14.87 -12.68
C LEU A 33 4.76 16.21 -12.91
N LYS A 34 5.44 16.45 -14.05
CA LYS A 34 5.89 17.79 -14.47
C LYS A 34 4.73 18.77 -14.67
N GLN A 35 3.56 18.27 -15.08
CA GLN A 35 2.36 19.08 -15.30
C GLN A 35 1.35 18.99 -14.17
N ALA A 36 1.31 17.88 -13.46
CA ALA A 36 0.39 17.61 -12.35
C ALA A 36 1.15 17.00 -11.15
N PRO A 37 1.97 17.77 -10.43
CA PRO A 37 2.91 17.27 -9.41
C PRO A 37 2.23 16.52 -8.26
N GLU A 38 1.01 16.88 -7.92
CA GLU A 38 0.27 16.33 -6.78
C GLU A 38 -0.82 15.33 -7.20
N HIS A 39 -0.81 14.84 -8.47
CA HIS A 39 -1.81 13.87 -8.93
C HIS A 39 -1.69 12.56 -8.13
N PRO A 40 -2.71 12.19 -7.30
CA PRO A 40 -2.54 11.14 -6.30
C PRO A 40 -2.30 9.76 -6.90
N GLU A 41 -3.03 9.38 -7.96
CA GLU A 41 -2.88 8.06 -8.58
C GLU A 41 -1.52 7.92 -9.28
N THR A 42 -1.03 8.98 -9.92
CA THR A 42 0.29 8.95 -10.56
C THR A 42 1.40 8.85 -9.53
N ASN A 43 1.32 9.62 -8.43
CA ASN A 43 2.28 9.51 -7.34
C ASN A 43 2.24 8.12 -6.68
N ASN A 44 1.05 7.54 -6.47
CA ASN A 44 0.94 6.18 -5.96
C ASN A 44 1.61 5.15 -6.90
N ASN A 45 1.34 5.22 -8.20
CA ASN A 45 1.90 4.28 -9.17
C ASN A 45 3.41 4.47 -9.37
N LEU A 46 3.89 5.71 -9.31
CA LEU A 46 5.33 5.99 -9.30
C LEU A 46 5.99 5.44 -8.03
N GLY A 47 5.34 5.58 -6.87
CA GLY A 47 5.80 4.99 -5.61
C GLY A 47 5.95 3.46 -5.71
N LEU A 48 4.95 2.78 -6.27
CA LEU A 48 5.05 1.32 -6.54
C LEU A 48 6.18 0.99 -7.52
N THR A 49 6.39 1.85 -8.53
CA THR A 49 7.48 1.69 -9.49
C THR A 49 8.85 1.82 -8.81
N TYR A 50 9.05 2.84 -8.00
CA TYR A 50 10.26 3.03 -7.20
C TYR A 50 10.52 1.86 -6.25
N ARG A 51 9.49 1.35 -5.58
CA ARG A 51 9.61 0.17 -4.72
C ARG A 51 10.11 -1.06 -5.50
N ASN A 52 9.57 -1.31 -6.70
CA ASN A 52 10.04 -2.40 -7.58
C ASN A 52 11.49 -2.20 -8.07
N LEU A 53 11.95 -0.96 -8.16
CA LEU A 53 13.35 -0.60 -8.46
C LEU A 53 14.24 -0.59 -7.21
N ASN A 54 13.73 -1.03 -6.06
CA ASN A 54 14.41 -1.00 -4.76
C ASN A 54 14.84 0.40 -4.29
N GLN A 55 14.10 1.42 -4.72
CA GLN A 55 14.27 2.82 -4.33
C GLN A 55 13.19 3.18 -3.28
N ILE A 56 13.34 2.63 -2.06
CA ILE A 56 12.26 2.63 -1.05
C ILE A 56 11.99 4.03 -0.51
N GLU A 57 13.00 4.86 -0.31
CA GLU A 57 12.86 6.24 0.17
C GLU A 57 12.07 7.11 -0.84
N ASP A 58 12.36 6.95 -2.13
CA ASP A 58 11.63 7.65 -3.21
C ASP A 58 10.16 7.17 -3.26
N ALA A 59 9.93 5.88 -3.07
CA ALA A 59 8.59 5.32 -2.98
C ALA A 59 7.81 5.94 -1.80
N ILE A 60 8.39 6.02 -0.62
CA ILE A 60 7.79 6.65 0.57
C ILE A 60 7.41 8.11 0.28
N ASN A 61 8.29 8.86 -0.36
CA ASN A 61 8.03 10.25 -0.72
C ASN A 61 6.83 10.38 -1.67
N CYS A 62 6.76 9.53 -2.69
CA CYS A 62 5.63 9.51 -3.64
C CYS A 62 4.30 9.19 -2.95
N PHE A 63 4.25 8.21 -2.05
CA PHE A 63 3.04 7.89 -1.31
C PHE A 63 2.63 9.04 -0.36
N LYS A 64 3.58 9.72 0.26
CA LYS A 64 3.29 10.90 1.09
C LYS A 64 2.69 12.05 0.26
N ILE A 65 3.20 12.29 -0.95
CA ILE A 65 2.63 13.29 -1.86
C ILE A 65 1.20 12.91 -2.27
N ALA A 66 0.97 11.64 -2.62
CA ALA A 66 -0.37 11.14 -2.95
C ALA A 66 -1.36 11.36 -1.79
N LEU A 67 -0.92 11.12 -0.55
CA LEU A 67 -1.73 11.30 0.65
C LEU A 67 -1.93 12.75 1.06
N LYS A 68 -1.01 13.65 0.69
CA LYS A 68 -1.19 15.09 0.88
C LYS A 68 -2.36 15.62 0.06
N SER A 69 -2.51 15.12 -1.17
CA SER A 69 -3.61 15.49 -2.07
C SER A 69 -4.91 14.76 -1.75
N ASN A 70 -4.83 13.50 -1.34
CA ASN A 70 -5.96 12.68 -0.94
C ASN A 70 -5.61 11.87 0.31
N GLY A 71 -5.87 12.45 1.48
CA GLY A 71 -5.55 11.86 2.79
C GLY A 71 -6.29 10.54 3.11
N ASN A 72 -7.35 10.24 2.38
CA ASN A 72 -8.17 9.03 2.54
C ASN A 72 -7.89 7.98 1.44
N TYR A 73 -6.80 8.12 0.72
CA TYR A 73 -6.41 7.16 -0.31
C TYR A 73 -5.87 5.86 0.30
N VAL A 74 -6.77 4.93 0.59
CA VAL A 74 -6.50 3.66 1.30
C VAL A 74 -5.36 2.86 0.68
N ILE A 75 -5.30 2.81 -0.66
CA ILE A 75 -4.24 2.08 -1.37
C ILE A 75 -2.86 2.70 -1.07
N ALA A 76 -2.76 4.03 -1.11
CA ALA A 76 -1.51 4.72 -0.81
C ALA A 76 -1.11 4.59 0.66
N LEU A 77 -2.07 4.58 1.61
CA LEU A 77 -1.80 4.31 3.03
C LEU A 77 -1.17 2.92 3.23
N ASN A 78 -1.75 1.89 2.60
CA ASN A 78 -1.21 0.53 2.70
C ASN A 78 0.18 0.42 2.07
N ASN A 79 0.38 1.02 0.89
CA ASN A 79 1.68 1.01 0.22
C ASN A 79 2.75 1.76 1.02
N LEU A 80 2.41 2.91 1.61
CA LEU A 80 3.30 3.65 2.50
C LEU A 80 3.67 2.82 3.73
N ALA A 81 2.68 2.23 4.41
CA ALA A 81 2.90 1.40 5.58
C ALA A 81 3.84 0.22 5.30
N LYS A 82 3.69 -0.43 4.15
CA LYS A 82 4.58 -1.53 3.72
C LYS A 82 6.01 -1.07 3.50
N CYS A 83 6.22 0.04 2.81
CA CYS A 83 7.56 0.59 2.61
C CYS A 83 8.19 1.02 3.95
N GLN A 84 7.42 1.62 4.85
CA GLN A 84 7.88 1.98 6.20
C GLN A 84 8.28 0.74 7.00
N GLN A 85 7.53 -0.34 6.90
CA GLN A 85 7.90 -1.62 7.53
C GLN A 85 9.24 -2.15 6.97
N GLU A 86 9.46 -2.05 5.66
CA GLU A 86 10.69 -2.51 4.99
C GLU A 86 11.93 -1.74 5.47
N VAL A 87 11.81 -0.44 5.77
CA VAL A 87 12.89 0.40 6.29
C VAL A 87 12.87 0.53 7.82
N ASN A 88 12.15 -0.37 8.50
CA ASN A 88 12.06 -0.45 9.97
C ASN A 88 11.43 0.77 10.67
N LEU A 89 10.62 1.56 9.96
CA LEU A 89 9.78 2.60 10.54
C LEU A 89 8.47 1.99 11.04
N ILE A 90 8.56 1.17 12.08
CA ILE A 90 7.46 0.30 12.53
C ILE A 90 6.29 1.09 13.11
N SER A 91 6.56 2.13 13.91
CA SER A 91 5.50 2.95 14.52
C SER A 91 4.66 3.66 13.46
N GLU A 92 5.30 4.28 12.48
CA GLU A 92 4.64 4.97 11.37
C GLU A 92 3.86 3.99 10.48
N SER A 93 4.41 2.81 10.26
CA SER A 93 3.72 1.72 9.54
C SER A 93 2.43 1.32 10.24
N ILE A 94 2.46 1.13 11.57
CA ILE A 94 1.28 0.82 12.39
C ILE A 94 0.22 1.92 12.24
N GLU A 95 0.58 3.18 12.39
CA GLU A 95 -0.34 4.31 12.27
C GLU A 95 -1.05 4.34 10.92
N ASN A 96 -0.31 4.12 9.83
CA ASN A 96 -0.88 4.11 8.48
C ASN A 96 -1.79 2.90 8.22
N PHE A 97 -1.45 1.71 8.72
CA PHE A 97 -2.35 0.55 8.66
C PHE A 97 -3.62 0.78 9.49
N GLU A 98 -3.50 1.33 10.67
CA GLU A 98 -4.67 1.66 11.51
C GLU A 98 -5.58 2.68 10.84
N LYS A 99 -5.01 3.71 10.21
CA LYS A 99 -5.79 4.68 9.43
C LYS A 99 -6.48 4.00 8.25
N SER A 100 -5.76 3.15 7.52
CA SER A 100 -6.32 2.38 6.40
C SER A 100 -7.49 1.51 6.84
N LEU A 101 -7.36 0.80 7.97
CA LEU A 101 -8.40 -0.08 8.50
C LEU A 101 -9.61 0.67 9.07
N ARG A 102 -9.44 1.91 9.52
CA ARG A 102 -10.59 2.78 9.87
C ARG A 102 -11.40 3.17 8.64
N LEU A 103 -10.74 3.33 7.49
CA LEU A 103 -11.39 3.72 6.22
C LEU A 103 -11.98 2.51 5.47
N ASP A 104 -11.32 1.37 5.53
CA ASP A 104 -11.75 0.11 4.90
C ASP A 104 -11.55 -1.07 5.89
N PRO A 105 -12.53 -1.31 6.78
CA PRO A 105 -12.38 -2.24 7.90
C PRO A 105 -12.44 -3.72 7.51
N ASN A 106 -12.75 -4.05 6.27
CA ASN A 106 -13.01 -5.44 5.84
C ASN A 106 -11.92 -6.00 4.90
N LYS A 107 -10.81 -5.32 4.72
CA LYS A 107 -9.77 -5.70 3.77
C LYS A 107 -8.82 -6.75 4.36
N LYS A 108 -9.10 -8.03 4.10
CA LYS A 108 -8.33 -9.19 4.61
C LYS A 108 -6.81 -9.05 4.40
N LYS A 109 -6.39 -8.65 3.20
CA LYS A 109 -4.96 -8.45 2.91
C LYS A 109 -4.30 -7.43 3.83
N THR A 110 -5.00 -6.35 4.17
CA THR A 110 -4.49 -5.34 5.11
C THR A 110 -4.34 -5.92 6.52
N PHE A 111 -5.22 -6.83 6.95
CA PHE A 111 -5.06 -7.51 8.24
C PHE A 111 -3.76 -8.31 8.32
N GLU A 112 -3.42 -9.07 7.27
CA GLU A 112 -2.19 -9.87 7.22
C GLU A 112 -0.93 -8.98 7.26
N GLU A 113 -0.92 -7.94 6.45
CA GLU A 113 0.18 -6.97 6.38
C GLU A 113 0.35 -6.21 7.71
N TYR A 114 -0.73 -5.80 8.33
CA TYR A 114 -0.73 -5.16 9.63
C TYR A 114 -0.27 -6.12 10.74
N ALA A 115 -0.77 -7.36 10.76
CA ALA A 115 -0.32 -8.38 11.71
C ALA A 115 1.18 -8.63 11.60
N SER A 116 1.73 -8.71 10.38
CA SER A 116 3.18 -8.81 10.15
C SER A 116 3.95 -7.65 10.79
N THR A 117 3.42 -6.42 10.68
CA THR A 117 4.04 -5.24 11.29
C THR A 117 3.97 -5.30 12.82
N LEU A 118 2.83 -5.75 13.39
CA LEU A 118 2.66 -5.92 14.83
C LEU A 118 3.60 -7.00 15.40
N PHE A 119 3.86 -8.09 14.68
CA PHE A 119 4.88 -9.05 15.07
C PHE A 119 6.28 -8.42 15.16
N LYS A 120 6.64 -7.55 14.23
CA LYS A 120 7.90 -6.80 14.28
C LYS A 120 7.94 -5.81 15.46
N ALA A 121 6.80 -5.31 15.88
CA ALA A 121 6.65 -4.46 17.08
C ALA A 121 6.59 -5.25 18.39
N ASN A 122 6.71 -6.59 18.36
CA ASN A 122 6.50 -7.50 19.49
C ASN A 122 5.09 -7.48 20.11
N ASP A 123 4.10 -6.93 19.42
CA ASP A 123 2.69 -7.00 19.83
C ASP A 123 2.02 -8.27 19.29
N HIS A 124 2.45 -9.41 19.80
CA HIS A 124 2.01 -10.73 19.31
C HIS A 124 0.50 -10.97 19.53
N LYS A 125 -0.06 -10.46 20.62
CA LYS A 125 -1.48 -10.63 20.92
C LYS A 125 -2.34 -9.96 19.87
N LYS A 126 -2.08 -8.68 19.59
CA LYS A 126 -2.82 -7.91 18.59
C LYS A 126 -2.59 -8.47 17.17
N ALA A 127 -1.36 -8.93 16.89
CA ALA A 127 -1.03 -9.57 15.61
C ALA A 127 -1.90 -10.81 15.36
N LEU A 128 -2.05 -11.70 16.35
CA LEU A 128 -2.89 -12.90 16.25
C LEU A 128 -4.37 -12.55 16.06
N GLU A 129 -4.89 -11.52 16.75
CA GLU A 129 -6.27 -11.05 16.57
C GLU A 129 -6.55 -10.63 15.11
N TYR A 130 -5.59 -9.95 14.46
CA TYR A 130 -5.74 -9.54 13.08
C TYR A 130 -5.54 -10.67 12.07
N LEU A 131 -4.69 -11.65 12.36
CA LEU A 131 -4.59 -12.87 11.55
C LEU A 131 -5.91 -13.66 11.58
N ASP A 132 -6.53 -13.81 12.75
CA ASP A 132 -7.85 -14.47 12.85
C ASP A 132 -8.91 -13.76 12.01
N LYS A 133 -8.90 -12.42 11.99
CA LYS A 133 -9.79 -11.63 11.12
C LYS A 133 -9.51 -11.87 9.63
N SER A 134 -8.27 -12.11 9.22
CA SER A 134 -7.91 -12.36 7.82
C SER A 134 -8.43 -13.71 7.32
N VAL A 135 -8.40 -14.73 8.17
CA VAL A 135 -8.84 -16.11 7.81
C VAL A 135 -10.36 -16.24 7.82
N GLY A 136 -11.07 -15.26 8.41
CA GLY A 136 -12.47 -15.39 8.78
C GLY A 136 -12.61 -16.35 9.96
N THR A 137 -13.39 -16.01 10.98
CA THR A 137 -13.59 -16.85 12.16
C THR A 137 -13.84 -18.29 11.75
N ILE A 138 -12.88 -19.16 11.95
CA ILE A 138 -13.18 -20.56 12.17
C ILE A 138 -13.92 -20.54 13.52
N ASN A 139 -15.24 -20.55 13.49
CA ASN A 139 -16.05 -20.81 14.67
C ASN A 139 -15.68 -22.22 15.14
N PHE A 140 -14.69 -22.31 16.00
CA PHE A 140 -14.57 -23.46 16.89
C PHE A 140 -15.79 -23.37 17.83
N ASN A 141 -16.89 -23.96 17.37
CA ASN A 141 -18.02 -24.19 18.24
C ASN A 141 -17.57 -25.22 19.27
N HIS A 142 -17.23 -24.72 20.48
CA HIS A 142 -16.80 -25.54 21.62
C HIS A 142 -17.90 -26.48 22.14
N GLU A 143 -19.05 -26.59 21.42
CA GLU A 143 -20.19 -27.35 21.88
C GLU A 143 -20.31 -28.80 21.35
N LYS A 144 -19.29 -29.38 20.73
CA LYS A 144 -19.31 -30.81 20.37
C LYS A 144 -17.94 -31.48 20.50
N VAL A 145 -17.44 -31.58 21.70
CA VAL A 145 -16.57 -32.70 22.07
C VAL A 145 -17.24 -33.42 23.24
N SER A 146 -18.30 -34.18 22.92
CA SER A 146 -18.76 -35.28 23.78
C SER A 146 -17.86 -36.44 23.49
N ILE A 147 -16.93 -36.72 24.37
CA ILE A 147 -16.21 -37.97 24.39
C ILE A 147 -17.15 -38.97 25.06
N SER A 148 -17.72 -39.86 24.26
CA SER A 148 -18.34 -41.11 24.73
C SER A 148 -17.32 -42.21 24.76
#